data_16d5e1344987c6d2b7fe58377c0cfbdb
#
_entry.id   16d5e1344987c6d2b7fe58377c0cfbdb
#
_cell.length_a   1.000
_cell.length_b   1.000
_cell.length_c   1.000
_cell.angle_alpha   90.00
_cell.angle_beta   90.00
_cell.angle_gamma   90.00
#
_symmetry.space_group_name_H-M   'P 1'
#
loop_
_entity.id
_entity.type
_entity.pdbx_description
1 polymer ?
#
loop_
_entity_poly.entity_id
_entity_poly.type
_entity_poly.pdbx_seq_one_letter_code
_entity_poly.pdbx_strand_id
1 'polypeptide(L)'
;MSKKADTKIEKNTAVEKAVAAVSFILVSKIKLCFRECASIVKVAEDTGCLIEIAAGTKSGNSDSILSLVNLAVTADKSLVLTIHGENNHEAFNRVSKILSGNSEENS
;
A
#
# COMPACT_ATOMS: atom_id res chain seq x y z
N MET A 1 26.03 2.08 -26.72
CA MET A 1 25.47 2.33 -26.20
C MET A 1 24.91 2.40 -26.07
N SER A 2 25.10 2.03 -26.07
CA SER A 2 24.29 2.25 -25.43
C SER A 2 23.72 2.00 -25.34
N LYS A 3 24.04 1.73 -25.45
CA LYS A 3 23.36 1.68 -24.96
C LYS A 3 22.78 1.41 -24.66
N LYS A 4 23.27 1.14 -24.75
CA LYS A 4 22.60 1.03 -24.12
C LYS A 4 21.97 0.80 -23.87
N ALA A 5 22.67 0.48 -24.27
CA ALA A 5 21.91 0.56 -23.65
C ALA A 5 21.24 0.31 -23.62
N ASP A 6 21.62 0.01 -23.79
CA ASP A 6 20.80 0.10 -23.34
C ASP A 6 20.05 -0.20 -23.12
N THR A 7 20.52 -0.49 -23.39
CA THR A 7 19.71 -0.41 -22.78
C THR A 7 18.94 -0.62 -22.60
N LYS A 8 19.01 -0.84 -22.73
CA LYS A 8 18.21 -0.71 -22.23
C LYS A 8 17.29 -0.91 -21.98
N ILE A 9 17.47 -1.20 -22.14
CA ILE A 9 16.59 -1.01 -21.64
C ILE A 9 15.71 -1.29 -21.80
N GLU A 10 15.71 -1.53 -22.03
CA GLU A 10 14.81 -1.37 -21.88
C GLU A 10 14.06 -1.76 -21.69
N LYS A 11 14.03 -2.04 -21.82
CA LYS A 11 13.38 -1.99 -21.50
C LYS A 11 12.61 -2.16 -21.06
N ASN A 12 12.53 -2.44 -21.02
CA ASN A 12 11.91 -2.25 -20.42
C ASN A 12 11.01 -1.90 -20.19
N THR A 13 10.37 -2.39 -20.57
CA THR A 13 9.54 -1.26 -20.46
C THR A 13 8.31 -1.48 -19.63
N ALA A 14 7.58 -2.56 -19.82
CA ALA A 14 6.49 -2.89 -18.92
C ALA A 14 7.01 -2.99 -17.51
N VAL A 15 8.21 -3.41 -17.42
CA VAL A 15 8.86 -3.51 -16.15
C VAL A 15 9.01 -2.16 -15.50
N GLU A 16 9.19 -1.15 -16.27
CA GLU A 16 9.38 0.16 -15.72
C GLU A 16 8.22 0.65 -14.92
N LYS A 17 7.03 0.30 -15.34
CA LYS A 17 5.86 0.73 -14.59
C LYS A 17 5.80 0.08 -13.25
N ALA A 18 6.29 -1.13 -13.18
CA ALA A 18 6.22 -1.87 -11.96
C ALA A 18 7.18 -1.34 -10.91
N VAL A 19 8.15 -0.54 -11.32
CA VAL A 19 9.12 -0.09 -10.33
C VAL A 19 8.66 1.08 -9.50
N ALA A 20 7.51 1.66 -9.79
CA ALA A 20 7.02 2.74 -8.97
C ALA A 20 6.39 2.18 -7.71
N ALA A 21 7.24 1.80 -6.77
CA ALA A 21 6.80 1.23 -5.51
C ALA A 21 7.61 1.82 -4.38
N VAL A 22 6.97 2.07 -3.24
CA VAL A 22 7.63 2.58 -2.06
C VAL A 22 7.20 1.75 -0.86
N SER A 23 8.09 1.63 0.11
CA SER A 23 7.80 0.92 1.34
C SER A 23 8.04 1.81 2.54
N PHE A 24 7.16 1.71 3.51
CA PHE A 24 7.24 2.50 4.74
C PHE A 24 7.04 1.58 5.93
N ILE A 25 7.73 1.88 7.02
CA ILE A 25 7.51 1.20 8.29
C ILE A 25 6.76 2.17 9.18
N LEU A 26 5.61 1.76 9.68
CA LEU A 26 4.85 2.62 10.55
C LEU A 26 4.08 1.80 11.58
N VAL A 27 3.54 2.49 12.56
CA VAL A 27 2.79 1.85 13.63
C VAL A 27 1.33 2.22 13.47
N SER A 28 0.47 1.19 13.44
CA SER A 28 -0.96 1.45 13.40
C SER A 28 -1.41 1.90 14.78
N LYS A 29 -2.16 2.99 14.83
CA LYS A 29 -2.70 3.48 16.09
C LYS A 29 -4.04 2.86 16.42
N ILE A 30 -4.59 2.09 15.48
CA ILE A 30 -5.91 1.53 15.65
C ILE A 30 -5.90 0.06 15.27
N LYS A 31 -6.93 -0.63 15.71
CA LYS A 31 -7.20 -1.98 15.27
C LYS A 31 -7.80 -1.91 13.86
N LEU A 32 -7.31 -2.73 12.96
CA LEU A 32 -7.84 -2.77 11.60
C LEU A 32 -9.01 -3.74 11.54
N CYS A 33 -10.22 -3.18 11.60
CA CYS A 33 -11.43 -3.94 11.44
C CYS A 33 -11.85 -3.89 9.97
N PHE A 34 -12.95 -4.54 9.65
CA PHE A 34 -13.40 -4.61 8.27
C PHE A 34 -13.56 -3.22 7.65
N ARG A 35 -14.08 -2.28 8.41
CA ARG A 35 -14.33 -0.93 7.90
C ARG A 35 -13.04 -0.23 7.48
N GLU A 36 -12.01 -0.36 8.29
CA GLU A 36 -10.73 0.27 7.95
C GLU A 36 -10.10 -0.42 6.75
N CYS A 37 -10.22 -1.73 6.68
CA CYS A 37 -9.70 -2.45 5.52
C CYS A 37 -10.45 -2.06 4.26
N ALA A 38 -11.76 -1.87 4.35
CA ALA A 38 -12.54 -1.40 3.20
C ALA A 38 -12.08 -0.02 2.75
N SER A 39 -11.75 0.85 3.70
CA SER A 39 -11.24 2.18 3.36
C SER A 39 -9.90 2.08 2.64
N ILE A 40 -9.04 1.15 3.05
CA ILE A 40 -7.75 0.97 2.39
C ILE A 40 -7.97 0.48 0.95
N VAL A 41 -8.91 -0.45 0.77
CA VAL A 41 -9.22 -0.91 -0.59
C VAL A 41 -9.71 0.25 -1.46
N LYS A 42 -10.54 1.12 -0.87
CA LYS A 42 -11.03 2.26 -1.62
C LYS A 42 -9.90 3.20 -2.02
N VAL A 43 -8.94 3.43 -1.12
CA VAL A 43 -7.78 4.24 -1.46
C VAL A 43 -7.04 3.63 -2.65
N ALA A 44 -6.86 2.31 -2.63
CA ALA A 44 -6.17 1.64 -3.72
C ALA A 44 -6.90 1.86 -5.04
N GLU A 45 -8.23 1.75 -5.02
CA GLU A 45 -9.02 1.96 -6.23
C GLU A 45 -8.95 3.39 -6.71
N ASP A 46 -9.05 4.34 -5.79
CA ASP A 46 -9.06 5.75 -6.16
C ASP A 46 -7.72 6.21 -6.72
N THR A 47 -6.64 5.65 -6.24
CA THR A 47 -5.29 6.08 -6.64
C THR A 47 -4.69 5.19 -7.72
N GLY A 48 -5.33 4.07 -8.02
CA GLY A 48 -4.80 3.12 -8.99
C GLY A 48 -3.58 2.39 -8.49
N CYS A 49 -3.41 2.29 -7.18
CA CYS A 49 -2.25 1.64 -6.57
C CYS A 49 -2.62 0.30 -5.99
N LEU A 50 -1.61 -0.56 -5.88
CA LEU A 50 -1.74 -1.80 -5.10
C LEU A 50 -1.11 -1.54 -3.74
N ILE A 51 -1.83 -1.80 -2.68
CA ILE A 51 -1.35 -1.55 -1.32
C ILE A 51 -1.16 -2.88 -0.63
N GLU A 52 0.05 -3.12 -0.14
CA GLU A 52 0.39 -4.33 0.59
C GLU A 52 0.75 -3.98 2.01
N ILE A 53 0.29 -4.77 2.95
CA ILE A 53 0.58 -4.56 4.37
C ILE A 53 1.13 -5.86 4.93
N ALA A 54 2.28 -5.78 5.57
CA ALA A 54 2.86 -6.91 6.27
C ALA A 54 2.87 -6.62 7.76
N ALA A 55 2.45 -7.58 8.55
CA ALA A 55 2.41 -7.47 10.00
C ALA A 55 2.99 -8.76 10.57
N GLY A 56 4.24 -8.68 11.04
CA GLY A 56 4.93 -9.88 11.49
C GLY A 56 5.17 -10.81 10.32
N THR A 57 4.69 -12.05 10.44
CA THR A 57 4.87 -13.04 9.38
C THR A 57 3.70 -13.10 8.42
N LYS A 58 2.68 -12.27 8.63
CA LYS A 58 1.50 -12.28 7.78
C LYS A 58 1.52 -11.09 6.83
N SER A 59 0.88 -11.25 5.69
CA SER A 59 0.75 -10.14 4.76
C SER A 59 -0.60 -10.21 4.06
N GLY A 60 -1.04 -9.05 3.59
CA GLY A 60 -2.27 -8.95 2.83
C GLY A 60 -2.16 -7.77 1.88
N ASN A 61 -3.12 -7.66 0.97
CA ASN A 61 -3.07 -6.56 0.01
C ASN A 61 -4.47 -6.11 -0.38
N SER A 62 -4.51 -5.00 -1.11
CA SER A 62 -5.76 -4.34 -1.43
C SER A 62 -6.59 -5.06 -2.50
N ASP A 63 -6.03 -6.09 -3.13
CA ASP A 63 -6.81 -6.91 -4.06
C ASP A 63 -7.74 -7.87 -3.32
N SER A 64 -7.51 -8.06 -2.04
CA SER A 64 -8.34 -8.96 -1.24
C SER A 64 -8.56 -8.36 0.13
N ILE A 65 -9.76 -7.83 0.34
CA ILE A 65 -10.07 -7.24 1.64
C ILE A 65 -9.96 -8.28 2.75
N LEU A 66 -10.27 -9.54 2.46
CA LEU A 66 -10.17 -10.57 3.48
C LEU A 66 -8.72 -10.79 3.90
N SER A 67 -7.78 -10.64 2.97
CA SER A 67 -6.38 -10.79 3.36
C SER A 67 -5.96 -9.70 4.32
N LEU A 68 -6.52 -8.50 4.18
CA LEU A 68 -6.24 -7.42 5.11
C LEU A 68 -6.90 -7.64 6.46
N VAL A 69 -8.14 -8.08 6.45
CA VAL A 69 -8.86 -8.37 7.70
C VAL A 69 -8.14 -9.48 8.46
N ASN A 70 -7.66 -10.48 7.74
CA ASN A 70 -7.01 -11.62 8.38
C ASN A 70 -5.65 -11.29 8.97
N LEU A 71 -5.09 -10.12 8.68
CA LEU A 71 -3.88 -9.70 9.36
C LEU A 71 -4.10 -9.51 10.85
N ALA A 72 -5.33 -9.24 11.24
CA ALA A 72 -5.70 -9.07 12.64
C ALA A 72 -4.80 -8.03 13.32
N VAL A 73 -4.60 -6.91 12.67
CA VAL A 73 -3.75 -5.85 13.19
C VAL A 73 -4.42 -5.20 14.40
N THR A 74 -3.67 -5.10 15.48
CA THR A 74 -4.14 -4.44 16.69
C THR A 74 -3.46 -3.08 16.81
N ALA A 75 -3.97 -2.26 17.72
CA ALA A 75 -3.34 -0.96 17.96
C ALA A 75 -1.89 -1.14 18.39
N ASP A 76 -1.07 -0.20 17.96
CA ASP A 76 0.36 -0.15 18.28
C ASP A 76 1.18 -1.25 17.62
N LYS A 77 0.61 -1.90 16.62
CA LYS A 77 1.33 -2.92 15.86
C LYS A 77 2.18 -2.25 14.79
N SER A 78 3.42 -2.70 14.67
CA SER A 78 4.32 -2.22 13.64
C SER A 78 3.99 -2.90 12.31
N LEU A 79 3.92 -2.14 11.25
CA LEU A 79 3.56 -2.63 9.92
C LEU A 79 4.57 -2.19 8.89
N VAL A 80 4.70 -3.00 7.85
CA VAL A 80 5.41 -2.57 6.64
C VAL A 80 4.36 -2.34 5.57
N LEU A 81 4.28 -1.13 5.09
CA LEU A 81 3.31 -0.72 4.09
C LEU A 81 4.03 -0.52 2.78
N THR A 82 3.67 -1.28 1.75
CA THR A 82 4.28 -1.17 0.44
C THR A 82 3.20 -0.77 -0.56
N ILE A 83 3.46 0.28 -1.31
CA ILE A 83 2.49 0.81 -2.25
C ILE A 83 3.10 0.84 -3.63
N HIS A 84 2.42 0.19 -4.58
CA HIS A 84 2.85 0.10 -5.98
C HIS A 84 1.96 0.99 -6.83
N GLY A 85 2.57 1.91 -7.58
CA GLY A 85 1.80 2.76 -8.48
C GLY A 85 2.36 4.16 -8.51
N GLU A 86 1.93 4.93 -9.50
CA GLU A 86 2.45 6.27 -9.66
C GLU A 86 1.95 7.24 -8.60
N ASN A 87 0.74 7.01 -8.11
CA ASN A 87 0.16 7.89 -7.11
C ASN A 87 0.45 7.41 -5.70
N ASN A 88 1.62 6.79 -5.50
CA ASN A 88 1.91 6.17 -4.22
C ASN A 88 1.97 7.18 -3.07
N HIS A 89 2.37 8.42 -3.33
CA HIS A 89 2.38 9.41 -2.25
C HIS A 89 0.99 9.75 -1.76
N GLU A 90 0.07 9.91 -2.68
CA GLU A 90 -1.31 10.18 -2.29
C GLU A 90 -1.89 8.99 -1.54
N ALA A 91 -1.63 7.79 -2.04
CA ALA A 91 -2.13 6.59 -1.37
C ALA A 91 -1.55 6.48 0.04
N PHE A 92 -0.25 6.75 0.17
CA PHE A 92 0.38 6.69 1.48
C PHE A 92 -0.26 7.69 2.45
N ASN A 93 -0.47 8.92 2.00
CA ASN A 93 -1.06 9.93 2.87
C ASN A 93 -2.44 9.51 3.36
N ARG A 94 -3.24 8.95 2.47
CA ARG A 94 -4.58 8.55 2.84
C ARG A 94 -4.58 7.33 3.76
N VAL A 95 -3.75 6.35 3.46
CA VAL A 95 -3.67 5.16 4.30
C VAL A 95 -3.13 5.51 5.68
N SER A 96 -2.13 6.39 5.74
CA SER A 96 -1.58 6.75 7.04
C SER A 96 -2.59 7.48 7.90
N LYS A 97 -3.51 8.24 7.31
CA LYS A 97 -4.58 8.84 8.08
C LYS A 97 -5.51 7.78 8.66
N ILE A 98 -5.83 6.76 7.86
CA ILE A 98 -6.65 5.67 8.36
C ILE A 98 -5.97 5.00 9.54
N LEU A 99 -4.69 4.68 9.39
CA LEU A 99 -3.95 3.98 10.43
C LEU A 99 -3.73 4.82 11.67
N SER A 100 -3.83 6.13 11.55
CA SER A 100 -3.69 7.01 12.70
C SER A 100 -5.01 7.24 13.43
N GLY A 101 -6.09 6.67 12.90
CA GLY A 101 -7.38 6.80 13.53
C GLY A 101 -8.29 7.83 12.90
N ASN A 102 -7.86 8.46 11.82
CA ASN A 102 -8.67 9.45 11.12
C ASN A 102 -9.38 8.79 9.98
N SER A 103 -10.70 8.79 10.01
CA SER A 103 -11.46 8.13 8.98
C SER A 103 -11.53 8.97 7.72
N GLU A 104 -11.36 8.32 6.57
CA GLU A 104 -11.50 9.00 5.31
C GLU A 104 -12.91 9.45 5.06
N GLU A 105 -13.87 8.70 5.56
CA GLU A 105 -15.26 9.02 5.29
C GLU A 105 -15.69 10.30 5.92
N ASN A 106 -14.97 10.79 6.89
CA ASN A 106 -15.33 12.01 7.56
C ASN A 106 -14.75 13.23 6.93
N SER A 107 -14.01 13.05 5.89
CA SER A 107 -13.39 14.20 5.26
C SER A 107 -14.26 14.83 4.23
#